data_f00e129fa3d570989b9c381cd69d7918
#
_entry.id   f00e129fa3d570989b9c381cd69d7918
#
_cell.length_a   1.000
_cell.length_b   1.000
_cell.length_c   1.000
_cell.angle_alpha   90.00
_cell.angle_beta   90.00
_cell.angle_gamma   90.00
#
_symmetry.space_group_name_H-M   'P 1'
#
loop_
_entity.id
_entity.type
_entity.pdbx_description
1 polymer ?
#
loop_
_entity_poly.entity_id
_entity_poly.type
_entity_poly.pdbx_seq_one_letter_code
_entity_poly.pdbx_strand_id
1 'polypeptide(L)'
;MKFLRHYVVGIICLVMGFLLVWQPLPAQAQGAAPATGKPALFEFGAKYCAPCIEMKEVMAALKISHGDQVEFRMVYTDEEMPLFEKYKIVAIPTQVFFDASGKVVDQHIGALSKEEVLKKLQELKFIR
;
A
#
# COMPACT_ATOMS: atom_id res chain seq x y z
N MET A 1 -23.84 -3.53 56.13
CA MET A 1 -22.52 -3.23 55.49
C MET A 1 -22.01 -4.34 54.56
N LYS A 2 -22.33 -5.61 54.75
CA LYS A 2 -21.88 -6.70 53.86
C LYS A 2 -22.54 -6.65 52.46
N PHE A 3 -23.80 -6.29 52.35
CA PHE A 3 -24.52 -6.20 51.07
C PHE A 3 -24.00 -5.10 50.15
N LEU A 4 -23.61 -3.93 50.68
CA LEU A 4 -23.09 -2.81 49.91
C LEU A 4 -21.74 -3.15 49.25
N ARG A 5 -20.90 -3.96 49.90
CA ARG A 5 -19.60 -4.39 49.42
C ARG A 5 -19.71 -5.32 48.19
N HIS A 6 -20.71 -6.21 48.18
CA HIS A 6 -20.95 -7.08 47.02
C HIS A 6 -21.52 -6.32 45.80
N TYR A 7 -22.35 -5.30 46.06
CA TYR A 7 -22.90 -4.45 45.01
C TYR A 7 -21.80 -3.60 44.32
N VAL A 8 -20.90 -3.03 45.12
CA VAL A 8 -19.79 -2.23 44.61
C VAL A 8 -18.82 -3.09 43.77
N VAL A 9 -18.50 -4.30 44.25
CA VAL A 9 -17.61 -5.22 43.49
C VAL A 9 -18.28 -5.66 42.18
N GLY A 10 -19.59 -5.95 42.19
CA GLY A 10 -20.33 -6.32 40.96
C GLY A 10 -20.36 -5.22 39.92
N ILE A 11 -20.55 -3.97 40.33
CA ILE A 11 -20.54 -2.81 39.43
C ILE A 11 -19.14 -2.56 38.85
N ILE A 12 -18.09 -2.70 39.65
CA ILE A 12 -16.69 -2.54 39.17
C ILE A 12 -16.36 -3.62 38.15
N CYS A 13 -16.74 -4.87 38.33
CA CYS A 13 -16.54 -5.95 37.37
C CYS A 13 -17.30 -5.71 36.05
N LEU A 14 -18.54 -5.20 36.11
CA LEU A 14 -19.32 -4.87 34.91
C LEU A 14 -18.73 -3.70 34.15
N VAL A 15 -18.23 -2.67 34.82
CA VAL A 15 -17.61 -1.51 34.19
C VAL A 15 -16.23 -1.87 33.57
N MET A 16 -15.44 -2.69 34.27
CA MET A 16 -14.16 -3.19 33.72
C MET A 16 -14.38 -4.12 32.52
N GLY A 17 -15.41 -4.96 32.53
CA GLY A 17 -15.76 -5.81 31.37
C GLY A 17 -16.20 -5.00 30.15
N PHE A 18 -16.92 -3.89 30.36
CA PHE A 18 -17.38 -3.02 29.26
C PHE A 18 -16.26 -2.19 28.64
N LEU A 19 -15.22 -1.80 29.38
CA LEU A 19 -14.07 -1.05 28.87
C LEU A 19 -13.11 -1.91 28.03
N LEU A 20 -13.13 -3.25 28.19
CA LEU A 20 -12.29 -4.17 27.41
C LEU A 20 -12.84 -4.47 26.02
N VAL A 21 -14.12 -4.18 25.75
CA VAL A 21 -14.76 -4.47 24.44
C VAL A 21 -14.61 -3.33 23.44
N TRP A 22 -14.25 -2.14 23.88
CA TRP A 22 -14.08 -0.97 22.99
C TRP A 22 -12.61 -0.78 22.58
N GLN A 23 -11.98 -1.84 22.11
CA GLN A 23 -10.74 -1.71 21.36
C GLN A 23 -11.11 -1.21 19.95
N PRO A 24 -10.67 -0.02 19.52
CA PRO A 24 -10.79 0.34 18.11
C PRO A 24 -10.01 -0.70 17.31
N LEU A 25 -10.70 -1.43 16.46
CA LEU A 25 -10.05 -2.28 15.45
C LEU A 25 -9.00 -1.41 14.76
N PRO A 26 -7.74 -1.88 14.60
CA PRO A 26 -6.78 -1.15 13.80
C PRO A 26 -7.44 -0.94 12.44
N ALA A 27 -7.67 0.32 12.07
CA ALA A 27 -8.07 0.67 10.73
C ALA A 27 -7.00 0.08 9.82
N GLN A 28 -7.32 -1.04 9.19
CA GLN A 28 -6.47 -1.58 8.13
C GLN A 28 -6.45 -0.49 7.09
N ALA A 29 -5.31 0.17 6.97
CA ALA A 29 -5.07 1.21 5.98
C ALA A 29 -5.05 0.56 4.59
N GLN A 30 -6.23 0.26 4.08
CA GLN A 30 -6.44 -0.06 2.68
C GLN A 30 -6.03 1.19 1.91
N GLY A 31 -4.92 1.08 1.18
CA GLY A 31 -4.40 2.19 0.39
C GLY A 31 -3.30 3.02 1.03
N ALA A 32 -2.52 2.45 1.93
CA ALA A 32 -1.34 3.11 2.47
C ALA A 32 -0.25 3.31 1.41
N ALA A 33 0.48 4.42 1.52
CA ALA A 33 1.79 4.58 0.93
C ALA A 33 2.71 3.38 1.27
N PRO A 34 3.80 3.14 0.51
CA PRO A 34 4.73 2.05 0.82
C PRO A 34 5.14 2.07 2.30
N ALA A 35 4.90 0.96 3.00
CA ALA A 35 5.11 0.88 4.45
C ALA A 35 6.44 0.21 4.82
N THR A 36 7.24 -0.20 3.82
CA THR A 36 8.40 -1.07 4.03
C THR A 36 9.69 -0.33 4.40
N GLY A 37 9.70 1.03 4.39
CA GLY A 37 10.93 1.82 4.56
C GLY A 37 11.92 1.66 3.39
N LYS A 38 11.45 1.09 2.27
CA LYS A 38 12.16 0.98 0.98
C LYS A 38 11.50 1.90 -0.04
N PRO A 39 12.24 2.34 -1.07
CA PRO A 39 11.62 2.89 -2.27
C PRO A 39 10.59 1.92 -2.85
N ALA A 40 9.58 2.42 -3.53
CA ALA A 40 8.55 1.58 -4.13
C ALA A 40 8.17 2.03 -5.53
N LEU A 41 7.74 1.07 -6.34
CA LEU A 41 7.12 1.25 -7.64
C LEU A 41 5.72 0.62 -7.61
N PHE A 42 4.70 1.48 -7.71
CA PHE A 42 3.31 1.04 -7.86
C PHE A 42 2.88 1.18 -9.30
N GLU A 43 2.37 0.10 -9.86
CA GLU A 43 1.82 0.02 -11.21
C GLU A 43 0.29 0.08 -11.14
N PHE A 44 -0.30 1.15 -11.65
CA PHE A 44 -1.74 1.36 -11.70
C PHE A 44 -2.29 0.85 -13.04
N GLY A 45 -3.17 -0.14 -12.99
CA GLY A 45 -3.67 -0.79 -14.18
C GLY A 45 -5.04 -1.43 -14.03
N ALA A 46 -5.43 -2.22 -15.02
CA ALA A 46 -6.64 -3.04 -15.00
C ALA A 46 -6.34 -4.45 -15.50
N LYS A 47 -7.12 -5.44 -15.05
CA LYS A 47 -6.91 -6.86 -15.36
C LYS A 47 -7.04 -7.21 -16.84
N TYR A 48 -7.82 -6.42 -17.59
CA TYR A 48 -8.14 -6.67 -19.01
C TYR A 48 -7.57 -5.61 -19.96
N CYS A 49 -6.57 -4.87 -19.53
CA CYS A 49 -5.88 -3.85 -20.30
C CYS A 49 -4.60 -4.47 -20.89
N ALA A 50 -4.49 -4.60 -22.22
CA ALA A 50 -3.36 -5.26 -22.86
C ALA A 50 -1.98 -4.69 -22.43
N PRO A 51 -1.70 -3.37 -22.49
CA PRO A 51 -0.41 -2.84 -22.03
C PRO A 51 -0.21 -2.98 -20.51
N CYS A 52 -1.28 -3.07 -19.71
CA CYS A 52 -1.17 -3.32 -18.27
C CYS A 52 -0.75 -4.77 -17.96
N ILE A 53 -1.14 -5.72 -18.84
CA ILE A 53 -0.72 -7.13 -18.73
C ILE A 53 0.79 -7.24 -19.00
N GLU A 54 1.31 -6.55 -20.00
CA GLU A 54 2.75 -6.48 -20.28
C GLU A 54 3.50 -5.88 -19.08
N MET A 55 3.01 -4.77 -18.51
CA MET A 55 3.59 -4.16 -17.31
C MET A 55 3.58 -5.11 -16.11
N LYS A 56 2.55 -5.93 -15.93
CA LYS A 56 2.52 -6.95 -14.87
C LYS A 56 3.68 -7.93 -14.97
N GLU A 57 4.04 -8.37 -16.18
CA GLU A 57 5.18 -9.27 -16.40
C GLU A 57 6.51 -8.56 -16.11
N VAL A 58 6.65 -7.30 -16.53
CA VAL A 58 7.81 -6.46 -16.20
C VAL A 58 7.95 -6.32 -14.68
N MET A 59 6.87 -5.99 -13.98
CA MET A 59 6.84 -5.84 -12.52
C MET A 59 7.20 -7.15 -11.80
N ALA A 60 6.70 -8.29 -12.29
CA ALA A 60 7.02 -9.61 -11.73
C ALA A 60 8.51 -9.95 -11.89
N ALA A 61 9.08 -9.69 -13.06
CA ALA A 61 10.50 -9.92 -13.33
C ALA A 61 11.40 -9.02 -12.47
N LEU A 62 11.03 -7.73 -12.31
CA LEU A 62 11.77 -6.78 -11.48
C LEU A 62 11.67 -7.11 -9.99
N LYS A 63 10.52 -7.59 -9.53
CA LYS A 63 10.35 -8.05 -8.16
C LYS A 63 11.26 -9.22 -7.81
N ILE A 64 11.49 -10.14 -8.75
CA ILE A 64 12.43 -11.25 -8.56
C ILE A 64 13.88 -10.75 -8.46
N SER A 65 14.28 -9.80 -9.30
CA SER A 65 15.67 -9.35 -9.39
C SER A 65 16.05 -8.22 -8.41
N HIS A 66 15.10 -7.37 -7.99
CA HIS A 66 15.36 -6.15 -7.20
C HIS A 66 14.37 -5.97 -6.03
N GLY A 67 13.57 -6.97 -5.68
CA GLY A 67 12.59 -6.89 -4.60
C GLY A 67 13.20 -6.75 -3.20
N ASP A 68 14.50 -6.99 -3.06
CA ASP A 68 15.26 -6.69 -1.85
C ASP A 68 15.50 -5.18 -1.67
N GLN A 69 15.62 -4.41 -2.75
CA GLN A 69 15.91 -2.97 -2.77
C GLN A 69 14.64 -2.12 -2.96
N VAL A 70 13.67 -2.58 -3.76
CA VAL A 70 12.46 -1.83 -4.14
C VAL A 70 11.22 -2.68 -3.88
N GLU A 71 10.17 -2.08 -3.34
CA GLU A 71 8.85 -2.69 -3.27
C GLU A 71 8.14 -2.54 -4.61
N PHE A 72 7.68 -3.66 -5.21
CA PHE A 72 6.90 -3.66 -6.45
C PHE A 72 5.47 -4.09 -6.16
N ARG A 73 4.49 -3.26 -6.55
CA ARG A 73 3.06 -3.53 -6.31
C ARG A 73 2.21 -3.21 -7.54
N MET A 74 1.29 -4.13 -7.86
CA MET A 74 0.20 -3.88 -8.80
C MET A 74 -1.00 -3.30 -8.05
N VAL A 75 -1.62 -2.27 -8.60
CA VAL A 75 -2.83 -1.62 -8.08
C VAL A 75 -3.89 -1.65 -9.16
N TYR A 76 -5.02 -2.31 -8.89
CA TYR A 76 -6.08 -2.51 -9.89
C TYR A 76 -7.28 -1.61 -9.64
N THR A 77 -7.86 -1.07 -10.73
CA THR A 77 -9.02 -0.16 -10.69
C THR A 77 -10.24 -0.76 -9.99
N ASP A 78 -10.47 -2.06 -10.17
CA ASP A 78 -11.61 -2.79 -9.62
C ASP A 78 -11.44 -3.17 -8.13
N GLU A 79 -10.24 -3.02 -7.59
CA GLU A 79 -9.93 -3.39 -6.20
C GLU A 79 -9.59 -2.19 -5.32
N GLU A 80 -8.90 -1.17 -5.88
CA GLU A 80 -8.29 -0.11 -5.09
C GLU A 80 -8.54 1.29 -5.68
N MET A 81 -9.75 1.57 -6.19
CA MET A 81 -10.11 2.88 -6.76
C MET A 81 -9.72 4.11 -5.90
N PRO A 82 -9.81 4.08 -4.56
CA PRO A 82 -9.36 5.21 -3.74
C PRO A 82 -7.89 5.58 -3.92
N LEU A 83 -7.01 4.63 -4.32
CA LEU A 83 -5.62 4.94 -4.63
C LEU A 83 -5.47 5.66 -5.96
N PHE A 84 -6.29 5.34 -6.95
CA PHE A 84 -6.33 6.06 -8.22
C PHE A 84 -6.68 7.53 -8.01
N GLU A 85 -7.67 7.81 -7.17
CA GLU A 85 -8.05 9.18 -6.80
C GLU A 85 -6.96 9.89 -6.02
N LYS A 86 -6.39 9.22 -4.99
CA LYS A 86 -5.33 9.76 -4.15
C LYS A 86 -4.10 10.19 -4.94
N TYR A 87 -3.67 9.37 -5.90
CA TYR A 87 -2.49 9.65 -6.72
C TYR A 87 -2.84 10.32 -8.06
N LYS A 88 -4.10 10.72 -8.26
CA LYS A 88 -4.61 11.41 -9.45
C LYS A 88 -4.29 10.66 -10.74
N ILE A 89 -4.54 9.35 -10.74
CA ILE A 89 -4.31 8.50 -11.90
C ILE A 89 -5.43 8.75 -12.92
N VAL A 90 -5.08 9.34 -14.06
CA VAL A 90 -6.02 9.73 -15.12
C VAL A 90 -6.01 8.78 -16.32
N ALA A 91 -5.00 7.92 -16.42
CA ALA A 91 -4.85 6.95 -17.49
C ALA A 91 -4.11 5.71 -16.97
N ILE A 92 -4.24 4.59 -17.69
CA ILE A 92 -3.56 3.31 -17.38
C ILE A 92 -2.87 2.75 -18.64
N PRO A 93 -1.75 2.08 -18.50
CA PRO A 93 -0.98 1.90 -17.27
C PRO A 93 -0.30 3.19 -16.79
N THR A 94 -0.12 3.35 -15.47
CA THR A 94 0.63 4.47 -14.89
C THR A 94 1.51 3.94 -13.75
N GLN A 95 2.78 4.31 -13.77
CA GLN A 95 3.75 3.98 -12.73
C GLN A 95 3.92 5.16 -11.80
N VAL A 96 3.85 4.90 -10.48
CA VAL A 96 4.13 5.90 -9.44
C VAL A 96 5.33 5.43 -8.62
N PHE A 97 6.34 6.27 -8.54
CA PHE A 97 7.59 6.01 -7.84
C PHE A 97 7.59 6.71 -6.49
N PHE A 98 7.90 5.97 -5.43
CA PHE A 98 7.94 6.48 -4.06
C PHE A 98 9.34 6.33 -3.49
N ASP A 99 9.82 7.34 -2.80
CA ASP A 99 11.02 7.21 -1.99
C ASP A 99 10.78 6.35 -0.72
N ALA A 100 11.84 6.08 0.03
CA ALA A 100 11.77 5.26 1.24
C ALA A 100 10.90 5.87 2.36
N SER A 101 10.55 7.16 2.27
CA SER A 101 9.63 7.84 3.19
C SER A 101 8.17 7.70 2.76
N GLY A 102 7.89 7.10 1.58
CA GLY A 102 6.55 6.98 1.01
C GLY A 102 6.07 8.23 0.26
N LYS A 103 6.97 9.17 -0.03
CA LYS A 103 6.66 10.36 -0.83
C LYS A 103 6.77 10.02 -2.32
N VAL A 104 5.79 10.47 -3.12
CA VAL A 104 5.85 10.38 -4.58
C VAL A 104 6.99 11.26 -5.09
N VAL A 105 7.91 10.69 -5.85
CA VAL A 105 9.06 11.40 -6.43
C VAL A 105 9.01 11.44 -7.96
N ASP A 106 8.25 10.54 -8.59
CA ASP A 106 8.04 10.54 -10.04
C ASP A 106 6.76 9.78 -10.43
N GLN A 107 6.23 10.08 -11.61
CA GLN A 107 5.08 9.41 -12.20
C GLN A 107 5.22 9.34 -13.72
N HIS A 108 4.93 8.18 -14.32
CA HIS A 108 4.95 7.96 -15.75
C HIS A 108 3.62 7.37 -16.22
N ILE A 109 3.08 7.90 -17.32
CA ILE A 109 1.86 7.41 -17.97
C ILE A 109 2.25 6.65 -19.23
N GLY A 110 1.73 5.44 -19.41
CA GLY A 110 2.01 4.54 -20.51
C GLY A 110 2.83 3.32 -20.07
N ALA A 111 2.97 2.35 -20.96
CA ALA A 111 3.79 1.18 -20.71
C ALA A 111 5.29 1.53 -20.82
N LEU A 112 6.11 0.89 -20.00
CA LEU A 112 7.56 0.94 -20.03
C LEU A 112 8.12 -0.47 -20.24
N SER A 113 9.17 -0.58 -21.05
CA SER A 113 9.97 -1.80 -21.09
C SER A 113 10.72 -2.01 -19.76
N LYS A 114 11.18 -3.24 -19.53
CA LYS A 114 11.97 -3.57 -18.34
C LYS A 114 13.22 -2.70 -18.23
N GLU A 115 13.88 -2.43 -19.34
CA GLU A 115 15.09 -1.60 -19.45
C GLU A 115 14.81 -0.15 -19.07
N GLU A 116 13.68 0.39 -19.52
CA GLU A 116 13.26 1.76 -19.18
C GLU A 116 12.93 1.90 -17.70
N VAL A 117 12.25 0.91 -17.11
CA VAL A 117 12.00 0.89 -15.67
C VAL A 117 13.31 0.81 -14.89
N LEU A 118 14.23 -0.07 -15.26
CA LEU A 118 15.55 -0.18 -14.62
C LEU A 118 16.32 1.14 -14.69
N LYS A 119 16.35 1.79 -15.86
CA LYS A 119 16.96 3.09 -16.03
C LYS A 119 16.36 4.14 -15.09
N LYS A 120 15.03 4.19 -15.00
CA LYS A 120 14.31 5.10 -14.09
C LYS A 120 14.67 4.82 -12.63
N LEU A 121 14.71 3.55 -12.20
CA LEU A 121 15.09 3.17 -10.84
C LEU A 121 16.53 3.56 -10.50
N GLN A 122 17.46 3.48 -11.47
CA GLN A 122 18.85 3.93 -11.32
C GLN A 122 18.93 5.46 -11.21
N GLU A 123 18.22 6.20 -12.07
CA GLU A 123 18.16 7.66 -12.05
C GLU A 123 17.65 8.18 -10.70
N LEU A 124 16.63 7.51 -10.13
CA LEU A 124 16.08 7.81 -8.81
C LEU A 124 16.94 7.27 -7.65
N LYS A 125 18.03 6.54 -7.94
CA LYS A 125 18.93 5.89 -6.95
C LYS A 125 18.21 4.88 -6.05
N PHE A 126 17.19 4.21 -6.57
CA PHE A 126 16.46 3.16 -5.86
C PHE A 126 17.19 1.81 -5.92
N ILE A 127 17.97 1.60 -6.98
CA ILE A 127 18.83 0.42 -7.18
C ILE A 127 20.27 0.88 -7.48
N ARG A 128 21.21 -0.04 -7.20
CA ARG A 128 22.65 0.16 -7.42
C ARG A 128 23.09 -0.44 -8.74
#